data_772d458143c5a8f848fb818d5e6e222d
#
_entry.id   772d458143c5a8f848fb818d5e6e222d
#
_cell.length_a   1.000
_cell.length_b   1.000
_cell.length_c   1.000
_cell.angle_alpha   90.00
_cell.angle_beta   90.00
_cell.angle_gamma   90.00
#
_symmetry.space_group_name_H-M   'P 1'
#
loop_
_entity.id
_entity.type
_entity.pdbx_description
1 polymer ?
#
loop_
_entity_poly.entity_id
_entity_poly.type
_entity_poly.pdbx_seq_one_letter_code
_entity_poly.pdbx_strand_id
1 'polypeptide(L)'
;MAKTRYIVAGALIDGSGASVRRHVFLAVKDTLITAIGSAEDLPTHNDAEIDDFSHCTIVPALVDCSVSLLRSPSVDKKVQLIAENADVAKKLAILERHIRYCHAHGVQGVAENNAIGKLLQRRQKEMVQENTIDIRTSDSTSSTGCDFLRICYSANIEDDEVQHSRLSHEELSRTLQHRGDKKVVVVVNGVQQVKEALEAGCDAIEQGYGMGEDNLRKMAEKGVLWIPSVVRAKNGLDGASSGGSVCCRFSTRYVAPGKPTPGAEAFWKKVLAEQLAQLHFAREVGVTTAVGTGAGSVGILHGESMVEEMKLFIKAGYSLEEATRCASENGARFFNMNKLGVLTVGRKATFLITRGSVKQLPRKLSYLEGIYVDGAPSATYSKHPAKTS
;
A
#
# COMPACT_ATOMS: atom_id res chain seq x y z
N MET A 1 36.92 -3.77 -5.28
CA MET A 1 35.80 -4.54 -4.70
C MET A 1 34.85 -3.58 -4.08
N ALA A 2 33.53 -3.77 -4.21
CA ALA A 2 32.55 -2.91 -3.53
C ALA A 2 32.72 -3.03 -2.00
N LYS A 3 32.73 -1.88 -1.30
CA LYS A 3 32.83 -1.85 0.17
C LYS A 3 31.54 -2.38 0.79
N THR A 4 31.66 -3.07 1.91
CA THR A 4 30.49 -3.45 2.71
C THR A 4 30.07 -2.26 3.56
N ARG A 5 28.76 -1.92 3.51
CA ARG A 5 28.13 -0.92 4.37
C ARG A 5 27.44 -1.62 5.52
N TYR A 6 27.66 -1.17 6.73
CA TYR A 6 26.98 -1.65 7.93
C TYR A 6 25.98 -0.60 8.41
N ILE A 7 24.75 -1.02 8.58
CA ILE A 7 23.68 -0.17 9.12
C ILE A 7 23.33 -0.69 10.50
N VAL A 8 23.68 0.06 11.53
CA VAL A 8 23.38 -0.28 12.93
C VAL A 8 22.04 0.33 13.33
N ALA A 9 21.17 -0.44 13.99
CA ALA A 9 19.87 0.03 14.43
C ALA A 9 19.48 -0.50 15.80
N GLY A 10 18.67 0.29 16.53
CA GLY A 10 18.13 -0.12 17.82
C GLY A 10 17.10 -1.25 17.72
N ALA A 11 16.40 -1.35 16.59
CA ALA A 11 15.46 -2.44 16.33
C ALA A 11 15.30 -2.73 14.83
N LEU A 12 14.87 -3.95 14.52
CA LEU A 12 14.51 -4.41 13.18
C LEU A 12 13.17 -5.14 13.25
N ILE A 13 12.22 -4.70 12.42
CA ILE A 13 11.03 -5.46 12.02
C ILE A 13 11.28 -5.90 10.59
N ASP A 14 11.46 -7.19 10.37
CA ASP A 14 11.96 -7.68 9.07
C ASP A 14 10.89 -7.87 7.99
N GLY A 15 9.60 -7.71 8.35
CA GLY A 15 8.48 -7.89 7.43
C GLY A 15 7.99 -9.34 7.28
N SER A 16 8.59 -10.31 7.95
CA SER A 16 8.13 -11.71 7.94
C SER A 16 6.94 -11.97 8.85
N GLY A 17 6.66 -11.05 9.78
CA GLY A 17 5.72 -11.24 10.89
C GLY A 17 6.39 -11.84 12.13
N ALA A 18 7.70 -12.11 12.09
CA ALA A 18 8.45 -12.55 13.25
C ALA A 18 8.67 -11.41 14.26
N SER A 19 8.95 -11.77 15.51
CA SER A 19 9.20 -10.82 16.60
C SER A 19 10.33 -9.85 16.30
N VAL A 20 10.20 -8.63 16.81
CA VAL A 20 11.20 -7.56 16.68
C VAL A 20 12.57 -8.01 17.19
N ARG A 21 13.60 -7.82 16.38
CA ARG A 21 15.00 -7.98 16.80
C ARG A 21 15.54 -6.64 17.31
N ARG A 22 16.35 -6.67 18.36
CA ARG A 22 16.91 -5.46 18.98
C ARG A 22 18.42 -5.43 18.84
N HIS A 23 18.97 -4.20 18.84
CA HIS A 23 20.41 -3.95 18.78
C HIS A 23 21.05 -4.76 17.64
N VAL A 24 20.67 -4.42 16.41
CA VAL A 24 21.04 -5.17 15.21
C VAL A 24 21.96 -4.38 14.30
N PHE A 25 22.74 -5.10 13.48
CA PHE A 25 23.31 -4.53 12.27
C PHE A 25 22.80 -5.28 11.04
N LEU A 26 22.71 -4.57 9.93
CA LEU A 26 22.59 -5.11 8.58
C LEU A 26 23.89 -4.85 7.84
N ALA A 27 24.51 -5.90 7.29
CA ALA A 27 25.62 -5.75 6.34
C ALA A 27 25.05 -5.74 4.93
N VAL A 28 25.39 -4.73 4.16
CA VAL A 28 24.97 -4.56 2.77
C VAL A 28 26.19 -4.49 1.88
N LYS A 29 26.21 -5.32 0.85
CA LYS A 29 27.25 -5.32 -0.19
C LYS A 29 26.59 -5.29 -1.55
N ASP A 30 27.05 -4.40 -2.40
CA ASP A 30 26.41 -4.07 -3.67
C ASP A 30 24.97 -3.59 -3.43
N THR A 31 23.98 -4.43 -3.63
CA THR A 31 22.57 -4.10 -3.44
C THR A 31 21.85 -5.07 -2.50
N LEU A 32 22.58 -6.04 -1.94
CA LEU A 32 22.03 -7.15 -1.19
C LEU A 32 22.38 -7.08 0.29
N ILE A 33 21.48 -7.56 1.12
CA ILE A 33 21.75 -7.85 2.54
C ILE A 33 22.62 -9.12 2.57
N THR A 34 23.84 -9.01 3.11
CA THR A 34 24.78 -10.15 3.21
C THR A 34 24.86 -10.74 4.60
N ALA A 35 24.52 -9.97 5.63
CA ALA A 35 24.39 -10.46 7.00
C ALA A 35 23.40 -9.61 7.81
N ILE A 36 22.81 -10.22 8.84
CA ILE A 36 22.03 -9.56 9.87
C ILE A 36 22.44 -10.17 11.21
N GLY A 37 23.05 -9.38 12.08
CA GLY A 37 23.59 -9.82 13.38
C GLY A 37 23.25 -8.92 14.54
N SER A 38 23.73 -9.27 15.73
CA SER A 38 23.73 -8.38 16.89
C SER A 38 24.71 -7.23 16.66
N ALA A 39 24.36 -6.02 17.09
CA ALA A 39 25.26 -4.87 17.01
C ALA A 39 26.56 -5.08 17.83
N GLU A 40 26.54 -5.97 18.83
CA GLU A 40 27.71 -6.37 19.61
C GLU A 40 28.73 -7.18 18.78
N ASP A 41 28.24 -7.90 17.75
CA ASP A 41 29.06 -8.73 16.86
C ASP A 41 29.50 -7.96 15.58
N LEU A 42 29.36 -6.62 15.58
CA LEU A 42 29.72 -5.80 14.43
C LEU A 42 31.21 -5.97 14.10
N PRO A 43 31.57 -6.37 12.86
CA PRO A 43 32.96 -6.55 12.48
C PRO A 43 33.73 -5.22 12.54
N THR A 44 34.84 -5.22 13.25
CA THR A 44 35.75 -4.07 13.37
C THR A 44 36.77 -4.09 12.24
N HIS A 45 36.39 -3.66 11.05
CA HIS A 45 37.31 -3.49 9.92
C HIS A 45 37.57 -2.01 9.67
N ASN A 46 38.86 -1.63 9.49
CA ASN A 46 39.28 -0.22 9.33
C ASN A 46 38.69 0.48 8.10
N ASP A 47 38.12 -0.26 7.13
CA ASP A 47 37.58 0.27 5.86
C ASP A 47 36.04 0.13 5.76
N ALA A 48 35.34 -0.21 6.85
CA ALA A 48 33.90 -0.37 6.84
C ALA A 48 33.17 0.98 6.86
N GLU A 49 32.19 1.17 5.99
CA GLU A 49 31.24 2.28 6.10
C GLU A 49 30.16 1.90 7.12
N ILE A 50 30.03 2.67 8.18
CA ILE A 50 29.04 2.43 9.24
C ILE A 50 28.06 3.59 9.29
N ASP A 51 26.78 3.28 9.06
CA ASP A 51 25.68 4.21 9.28
C ASP A 51 25.03 3.87 10.63
N ASP A 52 25.22 4.75 11.62
CA ASP A 52 24.71 4.54 12.97
C ASP A 52 23.30 5.13 13.16
N PHE A 53 22.33 4.23 13.24
CA PHE A 53 20.93 4.49 13.56
C PHE A 53 20.50 3.74 14.83
N SER A 54 21.39 3.58 15.81
CA SER A 54 21.12 2.87 17.07
C SER A 54 19.89 3.37 17.83
N HIS A 55 19.47 4.63 17.58
CA HIS A 55 18.25 5.25 18.13
C HIS A 55 17.00 5.09 17.23
N CYS A 56 17.09 4.31 16.15
CA CYS A 56 16.05 4.13 15.14
C CYS A 56 15.59 2.66 15.05
N THR A 57 14.48 2.47 14.36
CA THR A 57 13.98 1.15 13.95
C THR A 57 14.05 1.03 12.44
N ILE A 58 14.58 -0.09 11.94
CA ILE A 58 14.53 -0.47 10.54
C ILE A 58 13.24 -1.26 10.28
N VAL A 59 12.55 -0.94 9.18
CA VAL A 59 11.39 -1.68 8.68
C VAL A 59 11.52 -1.85 7.17
N PRO A 60 10.91 -2.87 6.55
CA PRO A 60 10.92 -3.00 5.10
C PRO A 60 10.22 -1.82 4.43
N ALA A 61 10.56 -1.56 3.19
CA ALA A 61 9.82 -0.62 2.36
C ALA A 61 8.37 -1.08 2.17
N LEU A 62 7.45 -0.11 2.14
CA LEU A 62 6.01 -0.37 2.09
C LEU A 62 5.55 -0.65 0.66
N VAL A 63 4.50 -1.48 0.55
CA VAL A 63 3.81 -1.81 -0.69
C VAL A 63 2.33 -1.49 -0.54
N ASP A 64 1.82 -0.59 -1.39
CA ASP A 64 0.40 -0.26 -1.45
C ASP A 64 -0.27 -1.03 -2.59
N CYS A 65 -1.14 -1.96 -2.23
CA CYS A 65 -1.78 -2.89 -3.16
C CYS A 65 -3.00 -2.33 -3.89
N SER A 66 -3.33 -1.05 -3.69
CA SER A 66 -4.44 -0.39 -4.40
C SER A 66 -4.18 1.11 -4.50
N VAL A 67 -3.75 1.58 -5.67
CA VAL A 67 -3.40 2.99 -5.91
C VAL A 67 -3.86 3.43 -7.29
N SER A 68 -4.33 4.67 -7.40
CA SER A 68 -4.60 5.35 -8.67
C SER A 68 -3.67 6.55 -8.82
N LEU A 69 -2.51 6.35 -9.41
CA LEU A 69 -1.45 7.38 -9.53
C LEU A 69 -1.85 8.59 -10.39
N LEU A 70 -2.88 8.48 -11.21
CA LEU A 70 -3.38 9.60 -12.03
C LEU A 70 -4.58 10.33 -11.43
N ARG A 71 -5.24 9.77 -10.39
CA ARG A 71 -6.39 10.40 -9.75
C ARG A 71 -5.94 11.37 -8.66
N SER A 72 -6.64 12.49 -8.58
CA SER A 72 -6.43 13.46 -7.51
C SER A 72 -7.23 13.10 -6.27
N PRO A 73 -6.61 13.01 -5.07
CA PRO A 73 -7.32 12.81 -3.81
C PRO A 73 -8.01 14.09 -3.29
N SER A 74 -8.02 15.17 -4.06
CA SER A 74 -8.63 16.43 -3.66
C SER A 74 -10.12 16.27 -3.39
N VAL A 75 -10.62 16.95 -2.37
CA VAL A 75 -12.07 17.11 -2.11
C VAL A 75 -12.73 18.10 -3.08
N ASP A 76 -11.94 18.96 -3.73
CA ASP A 76 -12.44 19.87 -4.75
C ASP A 76 -12.67 19.12 -6.07
N LYS A 77 -13.95 19.02 -6.45
CA LYS A 77 -14.36 18.33 -7.68
C LYS A 77 -13.75 18.96 -8.95
N LYS A 78 -13.46 20.27 -8.95
CA LYS A 78 -12.79 20.93 -10.08
C LYS A 78 -11.37 20.40 -10.25
N VAL A 79 -10.64 20.22 -9.15
CA VAL A 79 -9.27 19.66 -9.18
C VAL A 79 -9.28 18.22 -9.67
N GLN A 80 -10.27 17.41 -9.25
CA GLN A 80 -10.44 16.05 -9.76
C GLN A 80 -10.67 16.03 -11.26
N LEU A 81 -11.62 16.83 -11.76
CA LEU A 81 -11.94 16.93 -13.20
C LEU A 81 -10.75 17.45 -14.03
N ILE A 82 -9.96 18.38 -13.50
CA ILE A 82 -8.73 18.84 -14.17
C ILE A 82 -7.73 17.70 -14.31
N ALA A 83 -7.59 16.85 -13.29
CA ALA A 83 -6.69 15.71 -13.35
C ALA A 83 -7.19 14.64 -14.34
N GLU A 84 -8.49 14.34 -14.33
CA GLU A 84 -9.11 13.36 -15.23
C GLU A 84 -8.98 13.76 -16.70
N ASN A 85 -9.24 15.05 -17.02
CA ASN A 85 -9.20 15.59 -18.37
C ASN A 85 -7.84 16.16 -18.79
N ALA A 86 -6.79 15.92 -18.00
CA ALA A 86 -5.45 16.41 -18.28
C ALA A 86 -4.90 15.81 -19.59
N ASP A 87 -4.17 16.63 -20.34
CA ASP A 87 -3.36 16.17 -21.46
C ASP A 87 -2.19 15.28 -20.98
N VAL A 88 -1.49 14.65 -21.91
CA VAL A 88 -0.43 13.69 -21.59
C VAL A 88 0.70 14.33 -20.76
N ALA A 89 1.09 15.58 -21.05
CA ALA A 89 2.15 16.26 -20.31
C ALA A 89 1.75 16.52 -18.85
N LYS A 90 0.52 16.98 -18.63
CA LYS A 90 -0.04 17.16 -17.28
C LYS A 90 -0.22 15.83 -16.56
N LYS A 91 -0.66 14.77 -17.25
CA LYS A 91 -0.74 13.41 -16.67
C LYS A 91 0.64 12.90 -16.22
N LEU A 92 1.69 13.14 -17.00
CA LEU A 92 3.06 12.82 -16.59
C LEU A 92 3.48 13.61 -15.34
N ALA A 93 3.18 14.90 -15.27
CA ALA A 93 3.47 15.72 -14.09
C ALA A 93 2.71 15.27 -12.84
N ILE A 94 1.43 14.85 -12.98
CA ILE A 94 0.64 14.28 -11.91
C ILE A 94 1.25 12.95 -11.44
N LEU A 95 1.60 12.06 -12.38
CA LEU A 95 2.24 10.78 -12.11
C LEU A 95 3.53 10.95 -11.31
N GLU A 96 4.45 11.84 -11.76
CA GLU A 96 5.70 12.14 -11.06
C GLU A 96 5.47 12.65 -9.64
N ARG A 97 4.49 13.53 -9.47
CA ARG A 97 4.14 14.06 -8.15
C ARG A 97 3.68 12.96 -7.21
N HIS A 98 2.82 12.07 -7.66
CA HIS A 98 2.29 10.99 -6.83
C HIS A 98 3.34 9.90 -6.57
N ILE A 99 4.20 9.59 -7.53
CA ILE A 99 5.38 8.73 -7.32
C ILE A 99 6.28 9.32 -6.24
N ARG A 100 6.58 10.61 -6.31
CA ARG A 100 7.39 11.30 -5.31
C ARG A 100 6.73 11.27 -3.92
N TYR A 101 5.40 11.42 -3.82
CA TYR A 101 4.69 11.30 -2.54
C TYR A 101 4.76 9.87 -2.01
N CYS A 102 4.54 8.85 -2.83
CA CYS A 102 4.74 7.46 -2.42
C CYS A 102 6.15 7.24 -1.88
N HIS A 103 7.17 7.62 -2.65
CA HIS A 103 8.57 7.50 -2.26
C HIS A 103 8.86 8.19 -0.93
N ALA A 104 8.46 9.46 -0.78
CA ALA A 104 8.71 10.26 0.43
C ALA A 104 8.08 9.67 1.70
N HIS A 105 7.02 8.86 1.58
CA HIS A 105 6.36 8.16 2.68
C HIS A 105 6.78 6.69 2.80
N GLY A 106 7.86 6.29 2.12
CA GLY A 106 8.42 4.95 2.21
C GLY A 106 7.69 3.88 1.41
N VAL A 107 6.72 4.26 0.58
CA VAL A 107 6.05 3.32 -0.35
C VAL A 107 6.93 3.17 -1.58
N GLN A 108 7.56 1.99 -1.70
CA GLN A 108 8.48 1.67 -2.78
C GLN A 108 7.88 0.69 -3.79
N GLY A 109 6.68 0.17 -3.52
CA GLY A 109 5.91 -0.66 -4.42
C GLY A 109 4.45 -0.25 -4.46
N VAL A 110 3.85 -0.23 -5.65
CA VAL A 110 2.41 0.05 -5.83
C VAL A 110 1.78 -0.87 -6.86
N ALA A 111 0.56 -1.34 -6.58
CA ALA A 111 -0.32 -1.94 -7.58
C ALA A 111 -1.28 -0.85 -8.09
N GLU A 112 -1.07 -0.44 -9.33
CA GLU A 112 -1.81 0.64 -9.98
C GLU A 112 -3.15 0.14 -10.50
N ASN A 113 -4.21 0.85 -10.15
CA ASN A 113 -5.59 0.45 -10.43
C ASN A 113 -6.05 0.70 -11.88
N ASN A 114 -5.25 1.40 -12.68
CA ASN A 114 -5.64 1.81 -14.03
C ASN A 114 -4.61 1.37 -15.07
N ALA A 115 -5.03 1.29 -16.33
CA ALA A 115 -4.18 0.94 -17.46
C ALA A 115 -3.24 2.09 -17.86
N ILE A 116 -2.19 2.33 -17.08
CA ILE A 116 -1.20 3.41 -17.34
C ILE A 116 0.09 2.96 -18.02
N GLY A 117 0.16 1.71 -18.49
CA GLY A 117 1.40 1.13 -19.04
C GLY A 117 2.03 1.96 -20.17
N LYS A 118 1.21 2.49 -21.10
CA LYS A 118 1.70 3.38 -22.18
C LYS A 118 2.29 4.69 -21.64
N LEU A 119 1.71 5.23 -20.57
CA LEU A 119 2.20 6.46 -19.94
C LEU A 119 3.53 6.21 -19.21
N LEU A 120 3.68 5.07 -18.55
CA LEU A 120 4.94 4.67 -17.92
C LEU A 120 6.06 4.47 -18.94
N GLN A 121 5.76 3.83 -20.08
CA GLN A 121 6.72 3.71 -21.19
C GLN A 121 7.17 5.09 -21.71
N ARG A 122 6.24 6.03 -21.82
CA ARG A 122 6.53 7.39 -22.24
C ARG A 122 7.39 8.11 -21.18
N ARG A 123 7.02 8.01 -19.92
CA ARG A 123 7.80 8.51 -18.78
C ARG A 123 9.25 8.04 -18.85
N GLN A 124 9.45 6.74 -19.07
CA GLN A 124 10.79 6.15 -19.14
C GLN A 124 11.63 6.70 -20.29
N LYS A 125 11.00 7.08 -21.43
CA LYS A 125 11.70 7.61 -22.61
C LYS A 125 11.97 9.09 -22.53
N GLU A 126 11.06 9.87 -21.94
CA GLU A 126 11.05 11.34 -22.04
C GLU A 126 11.52 12.06 -20.78
N MET A 127 11.61 11.37 -19.64
CA MET A 127 11.90 12.01 -18.35
C MET A 127 13.10 11.40 -17.65
N VAL A 128 13.88 12.25 -16.99
CA VAL A 128 14.85 11.81 -15.98
C VAL A 128 14.08 11.37 -14.75
N GLN A 129 14.23 10.12 -14.37
CA GLN A 129 13.51 9.56 -13.23
C GLN A 129 14.30 9.81 -11.94
N GLU A 130 13.92 10.83 -11.18
CA GLU A 130 14.54 11.13 -9.89
C GLU A 130 14.14 10.13 -8.80
N ASN A 131 12.89 9.69 -8.84
CA ASN A 131 12.36 8.72 -7.88
C ASN A 131 11.90 7.46 -8.63
N THR A 132 12.37 6.31 -8.17
CA THR A 132 11.96 5.02 -8.73
C THR A 132 11.26 4.21 -7.66
N ILE A 133 10.00 3.83 -7.93
CA ILE A 133 9.25 2.85 -7.16
C ILE A 133 8.85 1.71 -8.10
N ASP A 134 8.63 0.51 -7.56
CA ASP A 134 8.13 -0.64 -8.35
C ASP A 134 6.63 -0.46 -8.60
N ILE A 135 6.22 -0.28 -9.86
CA ILE A 135 4.82 -0.08 -10.25
C ILE A 135 4.35 -1.29 -11.03
N ARG A 136 3.34 -1.98 -10.50
CA ARG A 136 2.61 -3.05 -11.21
C ARG A 136 1.34 -2.47 -11.79
N THR A 137 1.18 -2.60 -13.09
CA THR A 137 0.06 -2.04 -13.83
C THR A 137 -1.06 -3.04 -14.01
N SER A 138 -2.31 -2.57 -13.94
CA SER A 138 -3.48 -3.38 -14.20
C SER A 138 -4.15 -3.04 -15.55
N ASP A 139 -4.98 -3.95 -16.02
CA ASP A 139 -6.00 -3.73 -17.04
C ASP A 139 -7.27 -4.48 -16.61
N SER A 140 -8.42 -4.06 -17.14
CA SER A 140 -9.71 -4.71 -16.85
C SER A 140 -10.13 -5.73 -17.92
N THR A 141 -9.58 -5.64 -19.12
CA THR A 141 -10.06 -6.39 -20.29
C THR A 141 -8.98 -7.13 -21.06
N SER A 142 -7.72 -6.73 -20.93
CA SER A 142 -6.62 -7.28 -21.73
C SER A 142 -5.51 -7.81 -20.83
N SER A 143 -5.06 -9.02 -21.14
CA SER A 143 -3.87 -9.60 -20.51
C SER A 143 -2.55 -9.11 -21.11
N THR A 144 -2.59 -8.34 -22.21
CA THR A 144 -1.38 -7.84 -22.87
C THR A 144 -0.99 -6.47 -22.35
N GLY A 145 0.29 -6.32 -21.97
CA GLY A 145 0.85 -5.03 -21.56
C GLY A 145 0.53 -4.57 -20.14
N CYS A 146 -0.03 -5.44 -19.31
CA CYS A 146 -0.22 -5.23 -17.86
C CYS A 146 0.42 -6.35 -17.04
N ASP A 147 0.63 -6.11 -15.75
CA ASP A 147 1.21 -7.10 -14.82
C ASP A 147 0.14 -8.01 -14.21
N PHE A 148 -1.08 -7.48 -14.01
CA PHE A 148 -2.22 -8.21 -13.47
C PHE A 148 -3.54 -7.68 -14.03
N LEU A 149 -4.63 -8.42 -13.84
CA LEU A 149 -5.98 -7.96 -14.18
C LEU A 149 -6.68 -7.43 -12.93
N ARG A 150 -7.38 -6.30 -13.06
CA ARG A 150 -8.23 -5.73 -12.01
C ARG A 150 -9.63 -5.49 -12.52
N ILE A 151 -10.59 -6.25 -12.01
CA ILE A 151 -11.97 -6.29 -12.48
C ILE A 151 -12.88 -5.70 -11.42
N CYS A 152 -13.64 -4.65 -11.77
CA CYS A 152 -14.71 -4.14 -10.91
C CYS A 152 -15.98 -4.93 -11.17
N TYR A 153 -16.40 -5.74 -10.17
CA TYR A 153 -17.56 -6.63 -10.30
C TYR A 153 -18.80 -6.12 -9.59
N SER A 154 -18.65 -5.43 -8.45
CA SER A 154 -19.75 -4.74 -7.80
C SER A 154 -19.47 -3.25 -7.63
N ALA A 155 -20.54 -2.46 -7.36
CA ALA A 155 -20.39 -1.05 -7.10
C ALA A 155 -19.46 -0.78 -5.90
N ASN A 156 -18.68 0.29 -5.99
CA ASN A 156 -17.98 0.81 -4.84
C ASN A 156 -19.00 1.27 -3.79
N ILE A 157 -18.67 1.08 -2.52
CA ILE A 157 -19.52 1.50 -1.39
C ILE A 157 -19.74 3.02 -1.33
N GLU A 158 -18.88 3.78 -2.03
CA GLU A 158 -18.88 5.24 -2.08
C GLU A 158 -19.67 5.82 -3.27
N ASP A 159 -20.03 4.99 -4.24
CA ASP A 159 -20.72 5.43 -5.46
C ASP A 159 -22.24 5.45 -5.23
N ASP A 160 -22.77 6.61 -4.82
CA ASP A 160 -24.21 6.88 -4.81
C ASP A 160 -24.82 6.90 -6.24
N GLU A 161 -23.98 7.03 -7.27
CA GLU A 161 -24.36 6.97 -8.69
C GLU A 161 -23.85 5.70 -9.33
N VAL A 162 -24.60 4.65 -9.19
CA VAL A 162 -24.36 3.34 -9.77
C VAL A 162 -24.71 3.35 -11.26
N GLN A 163 -23.76 3.70 -12.10
CA GLN A 163 -23.82 3.39 -13.54
C GLN A 163 -22.48 2.85 -14.06
N HIS A 164 -21.84 1.97 -13.31
CA HIS A 164 -20.84 1.12 -13.96
C HIS A 164 -21.53 -0.19 -14.30
N SER A 165 -21.46 -0.57 -15.57
CA SER A 165 -22.04 -1.81 -16.06
C SER A 165 -21.50 -2.96 -15.20
N ARG A 166 -22.38 -3.54 -14.38
CA ARG A 166 -22.06 -4.73 -13.60
C ARG A 166 -21.87 -5.84 -14.61
N LEU A 167 -20.69 -6.44 -14.61
CA LEU A 167 -20.49 -7.70 -15.32
C LEU A 167 -21.46 -8.73 -14.76
N SER A 168 -22.05 -9.54 -15.63
CA SER A 168 -22.75 -10.74 -15.18
C SER A 168 -21.74 -11.76 -14.62
N HIS A 169 -22.22 -12.71 -13.83
CA HIS A 169 -21.38 -13.80 -13.33
C HIS A 169 -20.73 -14.59 -14.48
N GLU A 170 -21.43 -14.77 -15.58
CA GLU A 170 -20.92 -15.45 -16.79
C GLU A 170 -19.78 -14.66 -17.46
N GLU A 171 -19.92 -13.34 -17.54
CA GLU A 171 -18.87 -12.46 -18.08
C GLU A 171 -17.63 -12.45 -17.18
N LEU A 172 -17.81 -12.38 -15.86
CA LEU A 172 -16.71 -12.50 -14.89
C LEU A 172 -16.00 -13.84 -15.09
N SER A 173 -16.73 -14.95 -15.07
CA SER A 173 -16.19 -16.30 -15.23
C SER A 173 -15.44 -16.47 -16.55
N ARG A 174 -16.00 -15.94 -17.65
CA ARG A 174 -15.33 -15.94 -18.96
C ARG A 174 -14.04 -15.15 -18.94
N THR A 175 -14.03 -13.97 -18.33
CA THR A 175 -12.84 -13.13 -18.24
C THR A 175 -11.73 -13.84 -17.42
N LEU A 176 -12.10 -14.48 -16.31
CA LEU A 176 -11.15 -15.21 -15.50
C LEU A 176 -10.60 -16.46 -16.19
N GLN A 177 -11.40 -17.15 -17.01
CA GLN A 177 -10.94 -18.28 -17.84
C GLN A 177 -9.91 -17.87 -18.92
N HIS A 178 -10.02 -16.65 -19.44
CA HIS A 178 -9.13 -16.14 -20.49
C HIS A 178 -7.99 -15.26 -19.99
N ARG A 179 -7.73 -15.24 -18.66
CA ARG A 179 -6.71 -14.39 -18.03
C ARG A 179 -5.25 -14.73 -18.37
N GLY A 180 -5.01 -15.91 -18.98
CA GLY A 180 -3.65 -16.44 -19.15
C GLY A 180 -2.95 -16.66 -17.80
N ASP A 181 -1.68 -16.29 -17.71
CA ASP A 181 -0.88 -16.41 -16.46
C ASP A 181 -1.04 -15.23 -15.50
N LYS A 182 -1.97 -14.30 -15.79
CA LYS A 182 -2.15 -13.10 -14.97
C LYS A 182 -2.89 -13.40 -13.69
N LYS A 183 -2.41 -12.80 -12.59
CA LYS A 183 -3.19 -12.70 -11.36
C LYS A 183 -4.41 -11.81 -11.58
N VAL A 184 -5.53 -12.17 -10.96
CA VAL A 184 -6.78 -11.40 -11.04
C VAL A 184 -7.18 -10.90 -9.68
N VAL A 185 -7.28 -9.58 -9.55
CA VAL A 185 -7.86 -8.86 -8.41
C VAL A 185 -9.29 -8.48 -8.78
N VAL A 186 -10.26 -8.91 -7.98
CA VAL A 186 -11.67 -8.54 -8.16
C VAL A 186 -12.10 -7.55 -7.09
N VAL A 187 -12.53 -6.37 -7.52
CA VAL A 187 -13.13 -5.35 -6.65
C VAL A 187 -14.60 -5.71 -6.47
N VAL A 188 -14.96 -6.12 -5.28
CA VAL A 188 -16.28 -6.68 -5.02
C VAL A 188 -16.70 -6.52 -3.57
N ASN A 189 -17.99 -6.29 -3.33
CA ASN A 189 -18.62 -6.14 -2.03
C ASN A 189 -19.90 -6.97 -1.95
N GLY A 190 -20.30 -7.35 -0.73
CA GLY A 190 -21.50 -8.14 -0.47
C GLY A 190 -21.27 -9.65 -0.51
N VAL A 191 -22.12 -10.37 0.21
CA VAL A 191 -21.96 -11.83 0.43
C VAL A 191 -22.03 -12.62 -0.87
N GLN A 192 -23.06 -12.36 -1.69
CA GLN A 192 -23.31 -13.15 -2.89
C GLN A 192 -22.27 -12.87 -3.97
N GLN A 193 -21.93 -11.60 -4.18
CA GLN A 193 -20.98 -11.18 -5.22
C GLN A 193 -19.55 -11.66 -4.92
N VAL A 194 -19.13 -11.62 -3.64
CA VAL A 194 -17.85 -12.18 -3.22
C VAL A 194 -17.82 -13.70 -3.41
N LYS A 195 -18.92 -14.40 -3.07
CA LYS A 195 -19.03 -15.84 -3.33
C LYS A 195 -18.85 -16.16 -4.83
N GLU A 196 -19.52 -15.41 -5.69
CA GLU A 196 -19.41 -15.56 -7.17
C GLU A 196 -17.98 -15.32 -7.68
N ALA A 197 -17.29 -14.29 -7.16
CA ALA A 197 -15.90 -14.01 -7.50
C ALA A 197 -14.94 -15.14 -7.07
N LEU A 198 -15.17 -15.73 -5.88
CA LEU A 198 -14.40 -16.87 -5.38
C LEU A 198 -14.68 -18.17 -6.17
N GLU A 199 -15.92 -18.37 -6.64
CA GLU A 199 -16.31 -19.49 -7.50
C GLU A 199 -15.73 -19.34 -8.90
N ALA A 200 -15.70 -18.13 -9.45
CA ALA A 200 -15.05 -17.81 -10.72
C ALA A 200 -13.52 -17.97 -10.68
N GLY A 201 -12.90 -18.07 -9.51
CA GLY A 201 -11.48 -18.37 -9.35
C GLY A 201 -10.56 -17.15 -9.36
N CYS A 202 -10.94 -16.04 -8.71
CA CYS A 202 -10.09 -14.88 -8.50
C CYS A 202 -8.89 -15.21 -7.59
N ASP A 203 -7.78 -14.47 -7.73
CA ASP A 203 -6.58 -14.62 -6.89
C ASP A 203 -6.60 -13.65 -5.70
N ALA A 204 -7.34 -12.54 -5.81
CA ALA A 204 -7.51 -11.58 -4.73
C ALA A 204 -8.89 -10.92 -4.76
N ILE A 205 -9.38 -10.58 -3.58
CA ILE A 205 -10.55 -9.69 -3.38
C ILE A 205 -10.04 -8.34 -2.89
N GLU A 206 -10.49 -7.27 -3.54
CA GLU A 206 -10.27 -5.89 -3.07
C GLU A 206 -11.59 -5.35 -2.52
N GLN A 207 -11.53 -4.62 -1.40
CA GLN A 207 -12.63 -4.13 -0.57
C GLN A 207 -13.30 -5.24 0.25
N GLY A 208 -14.24 -6.00 -0.28
CA GLY A 208 -14.92 -7.09 0.43
C GLY A 208 -15.81 -6.60 1.58
N TYR A 209 -16.41 -5.41 1.47
CA TYR A 209 -17.33 -4.92 2.48
C TYR A 209 -18.56 -5.81 2.57
N GLY A 210 -18.92 -6.22 3.80
CA GLY A 210 -20.09 -7.05 4.04
C GLY A 210 -20.05 -8.43 3.38
N MET A 211 -18.87 -9.04 3.21
CA MET A 211 -18.73 -10.32 2.53
C MET A 211 -19.08 -11.55 3.40
N GLY A 212 -19.10 -11.40 4.74
CA GLY A 212 -19.46 -12.45 5.67
C GLY A 212 -18.36 -13.50 5.97
N GLU A 213 -18.53 -14.22 7.06
CA GLU A 213 -17.53 -15.17 7.58
C GLU A 213 -17.29 -16.37 6.67
N ASP A 214 -18.34 -16.91 6.03
CA ASP A 214 -18.22 -18.07 5.15
C ASP A 214 -17.31 -17.81 3.95
N ASN A 215 -17.38 -16.60 3.38
CA ASN A 215 -16.49 -16.22 2.30
C ASN A 215 -15.05 -16.04 2.80
N LEU A 216 -14.84 -15.51 4.01
CA LEU A 216 -13.51 -15.42 4.62
C LEU A 216 -12.90 -16.81 4.86
N ARG A 217 -13.68 -17.80 5.34
CA ARG A 217 -13.21 -19.18 5.45
C ARG A 217 -12.81 -19.77 4.10
N LYS A 218 -13.63 -19.56 3.06
CA LYS A 218 -13.31 -19.99 1.69
C LYS A 218 -12.05 -19.30 1.13
N MET A 219 -11.84 -18.01 1.44
CA MET A 219 -10.61 -17.30 1.06
C MET A 219 -9.38 -17.93 1.71
N ALA A 220 -9.46 -18.27 3.00
CA ALA A 220 -8.37 -18.95 3.69
C ALA A 220 -8.07 -20.32 3.07
N GLU A 221 -9.10 -21.14 2.81
CA GLU A 221 -8.99 -22.46 2.19
C GLU A 221 -8.38 -22.40 0.78
N LYS A 222 -8.79 -21.43 -0.02
CA LYS A 222 -8.33 -21.26 -1.41
C LYS A 222 -7.02 -20.45 -1.53
N GLY A 223 -6.52 -19.88 -0.44
CA GLY A 223 -5.33 -19.00 -0.47
C GLY A 223 -5.57 -17.70 -1.25
N VAL A 224 -6.81 -17.19 -1.30
CA VAL A 224 -7.14 -15.94 -1.96
C VAL A 224 -6.70 -14.77 -1.09
N LEU A 225 -5.95 -13.81 -1.66
CA LEU A 225 -5.50 -12.60 -0.97
C LEU A 225 -6.67 -11.66 -0.71
N TRP A 226 -6.69 -11.00 0.45
CA TRP A 226 -7.62 -9.91 0.73
C TRP A 226 -6.92 -8.55 0.86
N ILE A 227 -7.44 -7.56 0.14
CA ILE A 227 -7.03 -6.16 0.17
C ILE A 227 -8.22 -5.34 0.71
N PRO A 228 -8.37 -5.17 2.04
CA PRO A 228 -9.62 -4.71 2.66
C PRO A 228 -9.91 -3.22 2.47
N SER A 229 -8.90 -2.38 2.22
CA SER A 229 -9.02 -0.92 2.05
C SER A 229 -9.88 -0.26 3.13
N VAL A 230 -9.60 -0.55 4.41
CA VAL A 230 -10.39 -0.10 5.57
C VAL A 230 -10.37 1.43 5.72
N VAL A 231 -9.26 2.07 5.31
CA VAL A 231 -9.12 3.53 5.36
C VAL A 231 -10.20 4.25 4.53
N ARG A 232 -10.77 3.61 3.52
CA ARG A 232 -11.88 4.18 2.74
C ARG A 232 -13.13 4.35 3.61
N ALA A 233 -13.52 3.32 4.36
CA ALA A 233 -14.65 3.40 5.31
C ALA A 233 -14.37 4.42 6.43
N LYS A 234 -13.13 4.45 6.93
CA LYS A 234 -12.70 5.45 7.91
C LYS A 234 -12.80 6.87 7.37
N ASN A 235 -12.35 7.09 6.14
CA ASN A 235 -12.42 8.39 5.47
C ASN A 235 -13.88 8.81 5.22
N GLY A 236 -14.75 7.88 4.82
CA GLY A 236 -16.20 8.11 4.69
C GLY A 236 -16.84 8.56 6.02
N LEU A 237 -16.48 7.90 7.13
CA LEU A 237 -16.93 8.29 8.46
C LEU A 237 -16.44 9.69 8.85
N ASP A 238 -15.16 9.97 8.64
CA ASP A 238 -14.58 11.29 8.95
C ASP A 238 -15.23 12.41 8.12
N GLY A 239 -15.58 12.12 6.86
CA GLY A 239 -16.29 13.02 5.96
C GLY A 239 -17.76 13.25 6.36
N ALA A 240 -18.40 12.26 6.95
CA ALA A 240 -19.81 12.32 7.36
C ALA A 240 -20.02 12.95 8.75
N SER A 241 -19.00 12.99 9.59
CA SER A 241 -19.10 13.52 10.95
C SER A 241 -19.28 15.04 10.95
N SER A 242 -20.32 15.51 11.62
CA SER A 242 -20.66 16.92 11.74
C SER A 242 -19.70 17.66 12.67
N GLY A 243 -18.66 18.13 12.20
CA GLY A 243 -17.64 18.83 12.97
C GLY A 243 -16.27 18.70 12.36
N GLY A 244 -16.23 18.26 11.14
CA GLY A 244 -15.04 18.08 10.33
C GLY A 244 -14.10 19.25 10.33
N SER A 245 -13.63 19.67 11.49
CA SER A 245 -12.47 20.51 11.61
C SER A 245 -11.26 19.63 11.30
N VAL A 246 -10.86 19.70 10.07
CA VAL A 246 -9.56 19.25 9.64
C VAL A 246 -8.53 20.00 10.44
N CYS A 247 -8.07 19.43 11.48
CA CYS A 247 -6.96 20.00 12.18
C CYS A 247 -6.00 18.94 12.67
N CYS A 248 -5.32 18.32 11.73
CA CYS A 248 -4.05 17.74 12.06
C CYS A 248 -3.23 17.55 10.80
N ARG A 249 -2.02 18.07 10.82
CA ARG A 249 -0.96 17.91 9.81
C ARG A 249 -0.62 16.44 9.48
N PHE A 250 -1.31 15.51 10.12
CA PHE A 250 -1.07 14.06 10.14
C PHE A 250 -2.33 13.23 9.98
N SER A 251 -3.47 13.84 9.73
CA SER A 251 -4.67 13.09 9.43
C SER A 251 -4.89 13.13 7.92
N THR A 252 -5.13 11.98 7.34
CA THR A 252 -5.62 11.81 5.98
C THR A 252 -7.04 12.35 5.81
N ARG A 253 -7.54 13.11 6.78
CA ARG A 253 -8.88 13.63 6.86
C ARG A 253 -9.05 14.84 5.98
N TYR A 254 -9.53 14.62 4.79
CA TYR A 254 -10.11 15.66 3.96
C TYR A 254 -11.63 15.52 4.02
N VAL A 255 -12.26 16.42 4.73
CA VAL A 255 -13.72 16.50 4.75
C VAL A 255 -14.14 17.38 3.59
N ALA A 256 -15.02 16.86 2.74
CA ALA A 256 -15.61 17.66 1.69
C ALA A 256 -16.43 18.79 2.33
N PRO A 257 -16.28 20.06 1.90
CA PRO A 257 -17.11 21.14 2.39
C PRO A 257 -18.55 20.88 1.95
N GLY A 258 -19.45 20.72 2.92
CA GLY A 258 -20.86 20.48 2.65
C GLY A 258 -21.64 20.19 3.94
N LYS A 259 -22.95 20.20 3.85
CA LYS A 259 -23.81 19.73 4.96
C LYS A 259 -23.76 18.20 4.98
N PRO A 260 -23.57 17.56 6.15
CA PRO A 260 -23.61 16.10 6.25
C PRO A 260 -24.94 15.56 5.72
N THR A 261 -24.89 14.50 4.92
CA THR A 261 -26.10 13.78 4.51
C THR A 261 -26.73 13.12 5.75
N PRO A 262 -28.03 13.31 6.02
CA PRO A 262 -28.67 12.65 7.15
C PRO A 262 -28.45 11.15 7.12
N GLY A 263 -28.02 10.58 8.25
CA GLY A 263 -27.73 9.14 8.38
C GLY A 263 -26.37 8.68 7.88
N ALA A 264 -25.62 9.48 7.15
CA ALA A 264 -24.33 9.10 6.59
C ALA A 264 -23.29 8.70 7.68
N GLU A 265 -23.26 9.43 8.80
CA GLU A 265 -22.36 9.10 9.91
C GLU A 265 -22.67 7.72 10.50
N ALA A 266 -23.94 7.43 10.75
CA ALA A 266 -24.37 6.12 11.28
C ALA A 266 -24.04 4.98 10.28
N PHE A 267 -24.26 5.22 9.00
CA PHE A 267 -23.93 4.29 7.92
C PHE A 267 -22.42 3.98 7.92
N TRP A 268 -21.58 5.00 7.80
CA TRP A 268 -20.11 4.78 7.74
C TRP A 268 -19.54 4.23 9.04
N LYS A 269 -20.11 4.57 10.19
CA LYS A 269 -19.75 3.99 11.48
C LYS A 269 -20.01 2.49 11.51
N LYS A 270 -21.17 2.06 10.98
CA LYS A 270 -21.52 0.64 10.84
C LYS A 270 -20.55 -0.06 9.87
N VAL A 271 -20.37 0.49 8.67
CA VAL A 271 -19.47 -0.07 7.65
C VAL A 271 -18.04 -0.25 8.19
N LEU A 272 -17.50 0.75 8.88
CA LEU A 272 -16.16 0.66 9.47
C LEU A 272 -16.09 -0.41 10.56
N ALA A 273 -17.11 -0.49 11.43
CA ALA A 273 -17.16 -1.49 12.48
C ALA A 273 -17.21 -2.92 11.92
N GLU A 274 -18.06 -3.15 10.92
CA GLU A 274 -18.19 -4.44 10.23
C GLU A 274 -16.88 -4.82 9.51
N GLN A 275 -16.23 -3.87 8.81
CA GLN A 275 -14.97 -4.16 8.12
C GLN A 275 -13.84 -4.49 9.09
N LEU A 276 -13.76 -3.80 10.24
CA LEU A 276 -12.80 -4.15 11.29
C LEU A 276 -13.07 -5.52 11.91
N ALA A 277 -14.34 -5.88 12.13
CA ALA A 277 -14.72 -7.20 12.63
C ALA A 277 -14.36 -8.31 11.61
N GLN A 278 -14.65 -8.10 10.34
CA GLN A 278 -14.24 -9.03 9.27
C GLN A 278 -12.71 -9.17 9.19
N LEU A 279 -11.96 -8.07 9.35
CA LEU A 279 -10.50 -8.11 9.33
C LEU A 279 -9.93 -8.87 10.54
N HIS A 280 -10.54 -8.70 11.72
CA HIS A 280 -10.22 -9.49 12.89
C HIS A 280 -10.44 -10.98 12.65
N PHE A 281 -11.62 -11.35 12.16
CA PHE A 281 -11.97 -12.74 11.86
C PHE A 281 -11.08 -13.35 10.77
N ALA A 282 -10.76 -12.58 9.73
CA ALA A 282 -9.84 -13.01 8.67
C ALA A 282 -8.46 -13.41 9.22
N ARG A 283 -7.94 -12.64 10.21
CA ARG A 283 -6.70 -12.97 10.90
C ARG A 283 -6.82 -14.30 11.65
N GLU A 284 -7.94 -14.54 12.35
CA GLU A 284 -8.17 -15.76 13.12
C GLU A 284 -8.25 -17.01 12.24
N VAL A 285 -8.92 -16.91 11.08
CA VAL A 285 -9.06 -18.03 10.15
C VAL A 285 -7.91 -18.17 9.16
N GLY A 286 -6.91 -17.28 9.23
CA GLY A 286 -5.68 -17.39 8.44
C GLY A 286 -5.77 -16.85 7.02
N VAL A 287 -6.69 -15.94 6.70
CA VAL A 287 -6.73 -15.26 5.42
C VAL A 287 -5.46 -14.42 5.25
N THR A 288 -4.75 -14.61 4.13
CA THR A 288 -3.64 -13.72 3.79
C THR A 288 -4.18 -12.34 3.41
N THR A 289 -3.78 -11.30 4.13
CA THR A 289 -4.21 -9.92 3.89
C THR A 289 -3.05 -9.05 3.43
N ALA A 290 -3.32 -8.06 2.59
CA ALA A 290 -2.33 -7.04 2.20
C ALA A 290 -2.93 -5.64 2.33
N VAL A 291 -2.07 -4.67 2.66
CA VAL A 291 -2.48 -3.27 2.74
C VAL A 291 -2.68 -2.71 1.34
N GLY A 292 -3.84 -2.09 1.11
CA GLY A 292 -4.15 -1.33 -0.09
C GLY A 292 -5.05 -0.17 0.27
N THR A 293 -4.55 1.05 0.07
CA THR A 293 -5.23 2.25 0.60
C THR A 293 -6.38 2.73 -0.28
N GLY A 294 -6.33 2.48 -1.58
CA GLY A 294 -7.17 3.15 -2.58
C GLY A 294 -6.76 4.60 -2.80
N ALA A 295 -5.46 4.93 -2.62
CA ALA A 295 -4.93 6.27 -2.82
C ALA A 295 -5.29 6.82 -4.20
N GLY A 296 -5.61 8.13 -4.24
CA GLY A 296 -6.22 8.79 -5.40
C GLY A 296 -7.75 8.87 -5.30
N SER A 297 -8.40 8.10 -4.41
CA SER A 297 -9.78 8.38 -4.02
C SER A 297 -9.85 9.63 -3.15
N VAL A 298 -11.02 10.26 -3.11
CA VAL A 298 -11.22 11.51 -2.35
C VAL A 298 -10.76 11.36 -0.90
N GLY A 299 -9.84 12.23 -0.48
CA GLY A 299 -9.29 12.27 0.87
C GLY A 299 -8.27 11.17 1.20
N ILE A 300 -7.92 10.29 0.25
CA ILE A 300 -6.94 9.22 0.47
C ILE A 300 -5.65 9.53 -0.26
N LEU A 301 -4.64 9.97 0.50
CA LEU A 301 -3.40 10.52 -0.01
C LEU A 301 -2.39 9.43 -0.39
N HIS A 302 -1.69 9.66 -1.48
CA HIS A 302 -0.61 8.80 -1.95
C HIS A 302 0.52 8.73 -0.91
N GLY A 303 0.88 7.52 -0.51
CA GLY A 303 1.92 7.24 0.48
C GLY A 303 1.50 7.49 1.93
N GLU A 304 0.94 8.64 2.25
CA GLU A 304 0.58 9.03 3.62
C GLU A 304 -0.48 8.12 4.24
N SER A 305 -1.47 7.68 3.44
CA SER A 305 -2.58 6.85 3.91
C SER A 305 -2.18 5.44 4.35
N MET A 306 -0.98 4.97 3.99
CA MET A 306 -0.45 3.67 4.43
C MET A 306 -0.40 3.54 5.95
N VAL A 307 0.04 4.59 6.63
CA VAL A 307 0.14 4.58 8.10
C VAL A 307 -1.25 4.47 8.76
N GLU A 308 -2.26 5.11 8.18
CA GLU A 308 -3.65 4.98 8.69
C GLU A 308 -4.19 3.57 8.46
N GLU A 309 -3.97 2.98 7.28
CA GLU A 309 -4.39 1.60 7.01
C GLU A 309 -3.72 0.62 7.98
N MET A 310 -2.40 0.73 8.22
CA MET A 310 -1.69 -0.09 9.21
C MET A 310 -2.26 0.05 10.63
N LYS A 311 -2.64 1.27 11.05
CA LYS A 311 -3.29 1.49 12.35
C LYS A 311 -4.65 0.78 12.43
N LEU A 312 -5.40 0.73 11.34
CA LEU A 312 -6.68 0.03 11.29
C LEU A 312 -6.49 -1.49 11.37
N PHE A 313 -5.43 -2.05 10.74
CA PHE A 313 -5.05 -3.45 10.94
C PHE A 313 -4.73 -3.75 12.40
N ILE A 314 -3.93 -2.90 13.06
CA ILE A 314 -3.62 -3.05 14.49
C ILE A 314 -4.90 -2.92 15.33
N LYS A 315 -5.80 -2.01 15.00
CA LYS A 315 -7.10 -1.86 15.67
C LYS A 315 -7.98 -3.11 15.50
N ALA A 316 -7.84 -3.82 14.39
CA ALA A 316 -8.50 -5.11 14.14
C ALA A 316 -7.79 -6.30 14.82
N GLY A 317 -6.74 -6.08 15.62
CA GLY A 317 -6.08 -7.11 16.41
C GLY A 317 -4.78 -7.67 15.82
N TYR A 318 -4.31 -7.16 14.68
CA TYR A 318 -2.98 -7.53 14.17
C TYR A 318 -1.88 -6.97 15.08
N SER A 319 -0.81 -7.73 15.29
CA SER A 319 0.40 -7.19 15.88
C SER A 319 1.06 -6.18 14.93
N LEU A 320 2.01 -5.39 15.43
CA LEU A 320 2.77 -4.48 14.59
C LEU A 320 3.55 -5.23 13.51
N GLU A 321 4.12 -6.37 13.85
CA GLU A 321 4.88 -7.25 12.95
C GLU A 321 3.99 -7.82 11.85
N GLU A 322 2.79 -8.30 12.22
CA GLU A 322 1.79 -8.78 11.26
C GLU A 322 1.33 -7.64 10.33
N ALA A 323 1.01 -6.46 10.87
CA ALA A 323 0.62 -5.29 10.08
C ALA A 323 1.74 -4.84 9.14
N THR A 324 3.00 -4.94 9.57
CA THR A 324 4.16 -4.64 8.72
C THR A 324 4.29 -5.67 7.60
N ARG A 325 4.09 -6.97 7.87
CA ARG A 325 4.06 -8.01 6.84
C ARG A 325 2.94 -7.77 5.82
N CYS A 326 1.76 -7.38 6.26
CA CYS A 326 0.65 -7.02 5.37
C CYS A 326 0.95 -5.79 4.52
N ALA A 327 1.72 -4.83 5.04
CA ALA A 327 2.10 -3.60 4.36
C ALA A 327 3.38 -3.72 3.50
N SER A 328 4.00 -4.92 3.44
CA SER A 328 5.24 -5.15 2.70
C SER A 328 5.25 -6.51 1.98
N GLU A 329 5.58 -7.60 2.66
CA GLU A 329 5.84 -8.92 2.07
C GLU A 329 4.61 -9.51 1.35
N ASN A 330 3.41 -9.42 1.94
CA ASN A 330 2.24 -10.06 1.35
C ASN A 330 1.89 -9.46 -0.02
N GLY A 331 1.91 -8.12 -0.13
CA GLY A 331 1.71 -7.43 -1.40
C GLY A 331 2.87 -7.65 -2.38
N ALA A 332 4.12 -7.53 -1.91
CA ALA A 332 5.29 -7.73 -2.74
C ALA A 332 5.31 -9.13 -3.39
N ARG A 333 5.01 -10.16 -2.60
CA ARG A 333 4.93 -11.54 -3.07
C ARG A 333 3.79 -11.76 -4.06
N PHE A 334 2.60 -11.23 -3.77
CA PHE A 334 1.43 -11.39 -4.65
C PHE A 334 1.66 -10.76 -6.02
N PHE A 335 2.22 -9.55 -6.07
CA PHE A 335 2.47 -8.80 -7.29
C PHE A 335 3.86 -9.04 -7.91
N ASN A 336 4.64 -10.03 -7.43
CA ASN A 336 5.99 -10.35 -7.93
C ASN A 336 6.96 -9.15 -7.88
N MET A 337 6.91 -8.35 -6.83
CA MET A 337 7.84 -7.23 -6.59
C MET A 337 9.09 -7.75 -5.88
N ASN A 338 9.95 -8.49 -6.59
CA ASN A 338 11.05 -9.28 -6.02
C ASN A 338 12.14 -8.46 -5.28
N LYS A 339 12.15 -7.14 -5.46
CA LYS A 339 13.09 -6.24 -4.78
C LYS A 339 12.59 -5.76 -3.41
N LEU A 340 11.33 -6.05 -3.09
CA LEU A 340 10.63 -5.58 -1.89
C LEU A 340 10.20 -6.76 -1.01
N GLY A 341 9.60 -6.45 0.13
CA GLY A 341 9.05 -7.43 1.06
C GLY A 341 9.94 -7.65 2.27
N VAL A 342 10.34 -8.89 2.53
CA VAL A 342 11.08 -9.25 3.74
C VAL A 342 12.56 -8.85 3.67
N LEU A 343 13.10 -8.37 4.81
CA LEU A 343 14.52 -8.07 5.00
C LEU A 343 15.24 -9.31 5.54
N THR A 344 15.89 -10.05 4.66
CA THR A 344 16.69 -11.23 5.00
C THR A 344 17.93 -11.34 4.11
N VAL A 345 18.89 -12.13 4.54
CA VAL A 345 20.13 -12.36 3.77
C VAL A 345 19.79 -12.84 2.35
N GLY A 346 20.49 -12.27 1.37
CA GLY A 346 20.29 -12.53 -0.06
C GLY A 346 19.18 -11.69 -0.72
N ARG A 347 18.39 -10.94 0.02
CA ARG A 347 17.38 -10.03 -0.53
C ARG A 347 17.95 -8.63 -0.76
N LYS A 348 17.27 -7.87 -1.60
CA LYS A 348 17.61 -6.46 -1.86
C LYS A 348 17.51 -5.63 -0.60
N ALA A 349 18.48 -4.76 -0.38
CA ALA A 349 18.53 -3.86 0.76
C ALA A 349 17.70 -2.59 0.49
N THR A 350 16.38 -2.75 0.43
CA THR A 350 15.40 -1.65 0.28
C THR A 350 14.55 -1.60 1.54
N PHE A 351 14.80 -0.58 2.39
CA PHE A 351 14.21 -0.47 3.70
C PHE A 351 14.09 0.99 4.17
N LEU A 352 13.34 1.17 5.23
CA LEU A 352 13.07 2.46 5.85
C LEU A 352 13.71 2.53 7.23
N ILE A 353 14.18 3.71 7.57
CA ILE A 353 14.67 4.03 8.90
C ILE A 353 13.72 5.03 9.53
N THR A 354 13.16 4.69 10.69
CA THR A 354 12.22 5.53 11.42
C THR A 354 12.73 5.80 12.81
N ARG A 355 12.69 7.07 13.22
CA ARG A 355 13.16 7.50 14.54
C ARG A 355 12.20 7.04 15.64
N GLY A 356 12.76 6.57 16.74
CA GLY A 356 12.04 6.23 17.96
C GLY A 356 11.87 4.74 18.18
N SER A 357 11.22 4.42 19.29
CA SER A 357 11.02 3.04 19.72
C SER A 357 9.90 2.35 18.93
N VAL A 358 9.96 1.03 18.87
CA VAL A 358 8.94 0.15 18.28
C VAL A 358 7.52 0.48 18.77
N LYS A 359 7.36 0.88 20.04
CA LYS A 359 6.05 1.27 20.62
C LYS A 359 5.41 2.48 19.96
N GLN A 360 6.17 3.27 19.19
CA GLN A 360 5.67 4.46 18.50
C GLN A 360 5.26 4.19 17.06
N LEU A 361 5.49 2.97 16.57
CA LEU A 361 5.06 2.53 15.25
C LEU A 361 3.58 2.11 15.27
N PRO A 362 2.88 2.19 14.13
CA PRO A 362 3.35 2.67 12.83
C PRO A 362 3.37 4.19 12.67
N ARG A 363 2.88 4.96 13.67
CA ARG A 363 2.77 6.43 13.57
C ARG A 363 4.08 7.11 13.14
N LYS A 364 5.22 6.61 13.62
CA LYS A 364 6.53 7.17 13.29
C LYS A 364 6.98 6.92 11.84
N LEU A 365 6.32 6.03 11.10
CA LEU A 365 6.54 5.88 9.66
C LEU A 365 6.14 7.13 8.85
N SER A 366 5.30 8.01 9.41
CA SER A 366 5.03 9.32 8.81
C SER A 366 6.25 10.29 8.89
N TYR A 367 7.33 9.90 9.58
CA TYR A 367 8.51 10.72 9.84
C TYR A 367 9.76 9.85 9.69
N LEU A 368 10.12 9.54 8.48
CA LEU A 368 11.30 8.74 8.21
C LEU A 368 12.58 9.50 8.53
N GLU A 369 13.56 8.81 9.05
CA GLU A 369 14.93 9.30 9.20
C GLU A 369 15.73 9.09 7.92
N GLY A 370 15.44 8.01 7.19
CA GLY A 370 16.07 7.66 5.93
C GLY A 370 15.29 6.62 5.15
N ILE A 371 15.54 6.59 3.85
CA ILE A 371 15.07 5.56 2.92
C ILE A 371 16.29 4.99 2.23
N TYR A 372 16.47 3.69 2.27
CA TYR A 372 17.51 2.97 1.53
C TYR A 372 16.86 2.23 0.36
N VAL A 373 17.41 2.42 -0.82
CA VAL A 373 16.98 1.75 -2.05
C VAL A 373 18.18 1.04 -2.65
N ASP A 374 18.04 -0.27 -2.88
CA ASP A 374 19.12 -1.11 -3.42
C ASP A 374 20.47 -0.89 -2.66
N GLY A 375 20.42 -0.77 -1.34
CA GLY A 375 21.61 -0.69 -0.47
C GLY A 375 22.22 0.69 -0.29
N ALA A 376 21.70 1.71 -0.93
CA ALA A 376 22.18 3.09 -0.80
C ALA A 376 21.09 4.02 -0.22
N PRO A 377 21.49 5.06 0.55
CA PRO A 377 20.57 6.12 0.92
C PRO A 377 19.93 6.75 -0.33
N SER A 378 18.62 6.98 -0.29
CA SER A 378 17.91 7.64 -1.39
C SER A 378 18.42 9.08 -1.55
N ALA A 379 18.89 9.42 -2.75
CA ALA A 379 19.39 10.77 -3.07
C ALA A 379 18.27 11.81 -3.11
N THR A 380 17.03 11.39 -3.33
CA THR A 380 15.86 12.28 -3.46
C THR A 380 15.06 12.44 -2.18
N TYR A 381 15.32 11.61 -1.16
CA TYR A 381 14.69 11.74 0.12
C TYR A 381 15.48 12.72 1.02
N SER A 382 14.81 13.78 1.46
CA SER A 382 15.32 14.65 2.50
C SER A 382 14.33 14.72 3.65
N LYS A 383 14.80 14.50 4.87
CA LYS A 383 14.02 14.68 6.10
C LYS A 383 13.45 16.10 6.24
N HIS A 384 14.16 17.07 5.70
CA HIS A 384 13.79 18.47 5.65
C HIS A 384 13.85 18.95 4.19
N PRO A 385 12.83 18.62 3.36
CA PRO A 385 12.82 19.12 1.98
C PRO A 385 12.87 20.64 1.99
N ALA A 386 13.80 21.20 1.24
CA ALA A 386 13.84 22.63 1.03
C ALA A 386 12.45 23.07 0.56
N LYS A 387 11.86 24.07 1.22
CA LYS A 387 10.62 24.67 0.76
C LYS A 387 10.90 25.21 -0.63
N THR A 388 10.45 24.50 -1.66
CA THR A 388 10.42 25.08 -3.00
C THR A 388 9.43 26.21 -2.95
N SER A 389 9.96 27.42 -3.05
CA SER A 389 9.24 28.69 -3.19
C SER A 389 8.33 28.68 -4.43
#